data_fdc6173226992ffd51c3ab5b7cc6c9b9
#
_entry.id   fdc6173226992ffd51c3ab5b7cc6c9b9
#
_cell.length_a   1.000
_cell.length_b   1.000
_cell.length_c   1.000
_cell.angle_alpha   90.00
_cell.angle_beta   90.00
_cell.angle_gamma   90.00
#
_symmetry.space_group_name_H-M   'P 1'
#
loop_
_entity.id
_entity.type
_entity.pdbx_description
1 polymer ?
#
loop_
_entity_poly.entity_id
_entity_poly.type
_entity_poly.pdbx_seq_one_letter_code
_entity_poly.pdbx_strand_id
1 'polypeptide(L)'
;MPIQKFSKEKQATGNFNYGEILENKPIGFPQDGGELKPYSNLFYWAHAWAPDKDSTIGLHPHRGFEICSFVLKGEIEHYDTLLDKWITLSEGDVQVIKAGKGISHSEKLKSGSEIFQIWFDPNIQESLYINASYNDFKSKEFLLESYAGVEKTTISNEMNQIDLDSDGIQIFQYSFKDGVHDHSINDLFYHSIFILSGTLNIEDQVFSKGDFIIIDSEKKIQLSAKNNCKIFEIISPIKPSYKTYAEVHNVN
;
A
#
# COMPACT_ATOMS: atom_id res chain seq x y z
N MET A 1 20.71 -3.58 10.45
CA MET A 1 19.82 -4.57 11.08
C MET A 1 18.80 -4.98 10.05
N PRO A 2 18.54 -6.24 9.87
CA PRO A 2 17.68 -6.74 8.80
C PRO A 2 16.19 -6.37 8.95
N ILE A 3 15.75 -5.99 10.16
CA ILE A 3 14.36 -5.65 10.45
C ILE A 3 14.29 -4.21 10.99
N GLN A 4 13.63 -3.32 10.25
CA GLN A 4 13.43 -1.93 10.64
C GLN A 4 11.97 -1.71 11.02
N LYS A 5 11.74 -1.10 12.21
CA LYS A 5 10.41 -0.78 12.71
C LYS A 5 10.15 0.72 12.64
N PHE A 6 9.04 1.08 12.02
CA PHE A 6 8.48 2.43 12.01
C PHE A 6 7.13 2.38 12.74
N SER A 7 7.15 2.66 14.03
CA SER A 7 5.91 2.66 14.82
C SER A 7 4.96 3.77 14.35
N LYS A 8 3.69 3.63 14.69
CA LYS A 8 2.66 4.60 14.27
C LYS A 8 3.03 6.05 14.62
N GLU A 9 3.69 6.27 15.75
CA GLU A 9 4.10 7.60 16.23
C GLU A 9 5.26 8.21 15.42
N LYS A 10 5.99 7.38 14.65
CA LYS A 10 7.10 7.80 13.78
C LYS A 10 6.66 8.10 12.36
N GLN A 11 5.41 7.76 12.04
CA GLN A 11 4.83 8.01 10.72
C GLN A 11 4.31 9.45 10.63
N ALA A 12 4.30 9.99 9.42
CA ALA A 12 3.63 11.25 9.17
C ALA A 12 2.11 11.12 9.38
N THR A 13 1.45 12.21 9.69
CA THR A 13 0.00 12.27 9.82
C THR A 13 -0.58 13.33 8.89
N GLY A 14 -1.82 13.16 8.49
CA GLY A 14 -2.55 14.12 7.67
C GLY A 14 -4.04 14.07 7.94
N ASN A 15 -4.74 15.02 7.35
CA ASN A 15 -6.19 15.01 7.35
C ASN A 15 -6.74 15.82 6.18
N PHE A 16 -7.96 15.49 5.77
CA PHE A 16 -8.75 16.29 4.83
C PHE A 16 -10.02 16.78 5.50
N ASN A 17 -10.56 17.87 4.96
CA ASN A 17 -11.86 18.42 5.35
C ASN A 17 -11.98 18.61 6.88
N TYR A 18 -10.96 19.24 7.48
CA TYR A 18 -10.93 19.55 8.92
C TYR A 18 -11.04 18.31 9.84
N GLY A 19 -10.48 17.16 9.40
CA GLY A 19 -10.44 15.94 10.18
C GLY A 19 -11.58 14.95 9.88
N GLU A 20 -12.37 15.18 8.83
CA GLU A 20 -13.38 14.20 8.36
C GLU A 20 -12.73 12.94 7.77
N ILE A 21 -11.56 13.08 7.15
CA ILE A 21 -10.67 11.99 6.75
C ILE A 21 -9.37 12.19 7.49
N LEU A 22 -8.89 11.15 8.13
CA LEU A 22 -7.63 11.10 8.87
C LEU A 22 -6.65 10.18 8.15
N GLU A 23 -5.35 10.48 8.26
CA GLU A 23 -4.29 9.69 7.66
C GLU A 23 -3.12 9.45 8.61
N ASN A 24 -2.58 8.23 8.54
CA ASN A 24 -1.21 7.91 8.93
C ASN A 24 -0.44 7.50 7.69
N LYS A 25 0.79 8.01 7.55
CA LYS A 25 1.61 7.80 6.35
C LYS A 25 2.91 7.12 6.74
N PRO A 26 3.01 5.78 6.63
CA PRO A 26 4.29 5.09 6.72
C PRO A 26 5.34 5.74 5.81
N ILE A 27 4.97 6.07 4.56
CA ILE A 27 5.81 6.83 3.64
C ILE A 27 5.02 8.08 3.24
N GLY A 28 5.38 9.23 3.82
CA GLY A 28 4.78 10.53 3.48
C GLY A 28 5.55 11.24 2.37
N PHE A 29 4.97 12.33 1.86
CA PHE A 29 5.75 13.25 1.04
C PHE A 29 6.88 13.88 1.86
N PRO A 30 7.97 14.36 1.24
CA PRO A 30 9.10 14.95 1.97
C PRO A 30 8.71 16.05 2.97
N GLN A 31 7.66 16.82 2.66
CA GLN A 31 7.16 17.90 3.52
C GLN A 31 6.23 17.44 4.66
N ASP A 32 5.74 16.21 4.63
CA ASP A 32 4.77 15.71 5.63
C ASP A 32 5.43 15.39 6.98
N GLY A 33 6.76 15.24 6.98
CA GLY A 33 7.48 14.67 8.12
C GLY A 33 7.42 13.13 8.10
N GLY A 34 7.68 12.50 9.25
CA GLY A 34 7.85 11.05 9.35
C GLY A 34 9.31 10.63 9.11
N GLU A 35 9.67 9.47 9.68
CA GLU A 35 11.06 9.00 9.62
C GLU A 35 11.41 8.34 8.28
N LEU A 36 10.46 7.57 7.71
CA LEU A 36 10.70 6.81 6.48
C LEU A 36 10.50 7.69 5.25
N LYS A 37 11.49 7.63 4.37
CA LYS A 37 11.48 8.30 3.07
C LYS A 37 11.14 7.31 1.95
N PRO A 38 10.76 7.79 0.75
CA PRO A 38 10.60 6.92 -0.42
C PRO A 38 11.83 6.03 -0.63
N TYR A 39 11.61 4.79 -0.99
CA TYR A 39 12.66 3.81 -1.29
C TYR A 39 12.17 2.80 -2.34
N SER A 40 13.09 2.15 -3.04
CA SER A 40 12.74 1.31 -4.18
C SER A 40 11.85 2.10 -5.14
N ASN A 41 10.76 1.51 -5.58
CA ASN A 41 9.69 2.17 -6.33
C ASN A 41 8.41 2.40 -5.49
N LEU A 42 8.54 2.43 -4.16
CA LEU A 42 7.49 2.87 -3.23
C LEU A 42 7.69 4.35 -2.92
N PHE A 43 6.83 5.21 -3.49
CA PHE A 43 6.95 6.65 -3.33
C PHE A 43 6.10 7.21 -2.19
N TYR A 44 4.90 6.66 -1.99
CA TYR A 44 3.97 7.13 -0.98
C TYR A 44 3.11 5.98 -0.48
N TRP A 45 2.80 5.97 0.82
CA TRP A 45 1.88 5.02 1.42
C TRP A 45 1.10 5.70 2.54
N ALA A 46 -0.19 5.87 2.36
CA ALA A 46 -1.11 6.37 3.37
C ALA A 46 -2.12 5.30 3.78
N HIS A 47 -2.37 5.19 5.09
CA HIS A 47 -3.54 4.57 5.66
C HIS A 47 -4.53 5.69 5.99
N ALA A 48 -5.63 5.77 5.24
CA ALA A 48 -6.65 6.80 5.40
C ALA A 48 -7.98 6.18 5.85
N TRP A 49 -8.73 6.93 6.66
CA TRP A 49 -10.05 6.48 7.13
C TRP A 49 -10.99 7.66 7.39
N ALA A 50 -12.32 7.43 7.24
CA ALA A 50 -13.37 8.38 7.58
C ALA A 50 -14.10 7.88 8.85
N PRO A 51 -13.81 8.45 10.06
CA PRO A 51 -14.30 7.89 11.31
C PRO A 51 -15.82 8.02 11.50
N ASP A 52 -16.40 9.16 11.12
CA ASP A 52 -17.73 9.53 11.60
C ASP A 52 -18.77 9.71 10.49
N LYS A 53 -18.37 10.19 9.33
CA LYS A 53 -19.29 10.52 8.21
C LYS A 53 -18.61 10.37 6.86
N ASP A 54 -19.42 10.31 5.81
CA ASP A 54 -18.94 10.38 4.42
C ASP A 54 -18.18 11.68 4.19
N SER A 55 -17.02 11.58 3.57
CA SER A 55 -16.23 12.75 3.20
C SER A 55 -15.51 12.57 1.86
N THR A 56 -15.37 13.66 1.11
CA THR A 56 -14.83 13.64 -0.24
C THR A 56 -13.53 14.42 -0.33
N ILE A 57 -12.47 13.77 -0.78
CA ILE A 57 -11.27 14.43 -1.26
C ILE A 57 -11.60 15.01 -2.64
N GLY A 58 -11.60 16.32 -2.76
CA GLY A 58 -11.99 17.03 -3.98
C GLY A 58 -11.12 16.68 -5.17
N LEU A 59 -11.57 17.05 -6.37
CA LEU A 59 -10.86 16.76 -7.61
C LEU A 59 -9.45 17.37 -7.59
N HIS A 60 -8.43 16.54 -7.79
CA HIS A 60 -7.03 16.93 -7.78
C HIS A 60 -6.22 16.16 -8.84
N PRO A 61 -5.13 16.77 -9.38
CA PRO A 61 -4.39 16.20 -10.51
C PRO A 61 -3.26 15.29 -10.08
N HIS A 62 -2.99 14.27 -10.90
CA HIS A 62 -1.81 13.41 -10.81
C HIS A 62 -1.13 13.27 -12.17
N ARG A 63 0.16 12.99 -12.15
CA ARG A 63 0.96 12.79 -13.36
C ARG A 63 2.14 11.85 -13.09
N GLY A 64 2.37 10.92 -14.00
CA GLY A 64 3.54 10.04 -14.02
C GLY A 64 3.47 8.83 -13.10
N PHE A 65 2.98 8.97 -11.87
CA PHE A 65 2.91 7.90 -10.89
C PHE A 65 1.78 6.90 -11.15
N GLU A 66 1.90 5.75 -10.53
CA GLU A 66 0.82 4.78 -10.40
C GLU A 66 0.21 4.90 -9.00
N ILE A 67 -1.10 5.10 -8.93
CA ILE A 67 -1.83 5.31 -7.69
C ILE A 67 -2.78 4.15 -7.48
N CYS A 68 -2.58 3.42 -6.38
CA CYS A 68 -3.39 2.28 -6.02
C CYS A 68 -4.19 2.57 -4.75
N SER A 69 -5.50 2.39 -4.82
CA SER A 69 -6.38 2.43 -3.66
C SER A 69 -6.83 1.01 -3.31
N PHE A 70 -6.49 0.54 -2.10
CA PHE A 70 -6.89 -0.76 -1.57
C PHE A 70 -7.96 -0.53 -0.50
N VAL A 71 -9.17 -1.03 -0.72
CA VAL A 71 -10.26 -0.87 0.26
C VAL A 71 -10.08 -1.91 1.38
N LEU A 72 -9.63 -1.46 2.54
CA LEU A 72 -9.37 -2.32 3.70
C LEU A 72 -10.62 -2.65 4.48
N LYS A 73 -11.60 -1.73 4.45
CA LYS A 73 -12.86 -1.86 5.17
C LYS A 73 -13.93 -0.94 4.58
N GLY A 74 -15.16 -1.43 4.50
CA GLY A 74 -16.33 -0.66 4.08
C GLY A 74 -16.36 -0.40 2.58
N GLU A 75 -16.63 0.86 2.20
CA GLU A 75 -16.88 1.23 0.81
C GLU A 75 -16.35 2.63 0.52
N ILE A 76 -15.84 2.82 -0.69
CA ILE A 76 -15.47 4.13 -1.23
C ILE A 76 -16.11 4.35 -2.60
N GLU A 77 -16.20 5.61 -3.00
CA GLU A 77 -16.57 6.00 -4.37
C GLU A 77 -15.40 6.77 -5.00
N HIS A 78 -15.07 6.43 -6.23
CA HIS A 78 -14.03 7.07 -7.01
C HIS A 78 -14.64 7.75 -8.25
N TYR A 79 -14.13 8.93 -8.57
CA TYR A 79 -14.39 9.65 -9.81
C TYR A 79 -13.07 10.05 -10.46
N ASP A 80 -12.95 9.94 -11.75
CA ASP A 80 -11.83 10.51 -12.50
C ASP A 80 -12.28 11.14 -13.83
N THR A 81 -11.40 12.00 -14.37
CA THR A 81 -11.64 12.73 -15.61
C THR A 81 -11.56 11.87 -16.88
N LEU A 82 -11.10 10.62 -16.79
CA LEU A 82 -11.07 9.68 -17.90
C LEU A 82 -12.41 8.97 -18.06
N LEU A 83 -12.97 8.48 -16.94
CA LEU A 83 -14.24 7.75 -16.91
C LEU A 83 -15.46 8.69 -16.84
N ASP A 84 -15.27 9.88 -16.28
CA ASP A 84 -16.31 10.92 -16.07
C ASP A 84 -17.57 10.38 -15.34
N LYS A 85 -17.35 9.52 -14.35
CA LYS A 85 -18.40 8.93 -13.51
C LYS A 85 -17.88 8.46 -12.18
N TRP A 86 -18.76 8.38 -11.19
CA TRP A 86 -18.46 7.76 -9.91
C TRP A 86 -18.56 6.23 -10.01
N ILE A 87 -17.56 5.54 -9.44
CA ILE A 87 -17.51 4.07 -9.35
C ILE A 87 -17.35 3.69 -7.89
N THR A 88 -18.14 2.72 -7.46
CA THR A 88 -18.07 2.16 -6.11
C THR A 88 -17.07 1.03 -6.03
N LEU A 89 -16.25 1.06 -4.99
CA LEU A 89 -15.32 -0.01 -4.60
C LEU A 89 -15.66 -0.45 -3.18
N SER A 90 -15.74 -1.76 -2.98
CA SER A 90 -16.06 -2.39 -1.71
C SER A 90 -14.83 -3.02 -1.05
N GLU A 91 -14.96 -3.44 0.20
CA GLU A 91 -13.89 -4.09 0.96
C GLU A 91 -13.21 -5.22 0.18
N GLY A 92 -11.89 -5.15 0.09
CA GLY A 92 -11.03 -6.05 -0.65
C GLY A 92 -10.83 -5.70 -2.12
N ASP A 93 -11.62 -4.77 -2.69
CA ASP A 93 -11.40 -4.30 -4.06
C ASP A 93 -10.13 -3.45 -4.15
N VAL A 94 -9.53 -3.42 -5.33
CA VAL A 94 -8.33 -2.64 -5.64
C VAL A 94 -8.56 -1.81 -6.88
N GLN A 95 -8.16 -0.56 -6.84
CA GLN A 95 -8.15 0.36 -7.96
C GLN A 95 -6.71 0.69 -8.33
N VAL A 96 -6.43 0.74 -9.62
CA VAL A 96 -5.15 1.18 -10.17
C VAL A 96 -5.37 2.31 -11.16
N ILE A 97 -4.72 3.44 -10.91
CA ILE A 97 -4.61 4.57 -11.83
C ILE A 97 -3.15 4.69 -12.28
N LYS A 98 -2.90 4.56 -13.56
CA LYS A 98 -1.64 4.99 -14.16
C LYS A 98 -1.82 6.44 -14.60
N ALA A 99 -1.24 7.39 -13.88
CA ALA A 99 -1.51 8.81 -14.12
C ALA A 99 -0.95 9.33 -15.45
N GLY A 100 0.09 8.70 -16.00
CA GLY A 100 0.62 8.99 -17.32
C GLY A 100 0.86 10.49 -17.57
N LYS A 101 0.38 11.01 -18.69
CA LYS A 101 0.45 12.44 -19.06
C LYS A 101 -0.33 13.35 -18.12
N GLY A 102 -1.28 12.80 -17.37
CA GLY A 102 -2.11 13.50 -16.39
C GLY A 102 -3.54 12.97 -16.36
N ILE A 103 -4.07 12.91 -15.15
CA ILE A 103 -5.46 12.59 -14.82
C ILE A 103 -5.82 13.37 -13.57
N SER A 104 -7.09 13.73 -13.41
CA SER A 104 -7.57 14.23 -12.13
C SER A 104 -8.62 13.27 -11.57
N HIS A 105 -8.57 13.03 -10.27
CA HIS A 105 -9.53 12.19 -9.59
C HIS A 105 -10.07 12.80 -8.30
N SER A 106 -11.13 12.22 -7.80
CA SER A 106 -11.77 12.53 -6.53
C SER A 106 -12.16 11.23 -5.85
N GLU A 107 -11.99 11.16 -4.55
CA GLU A 107 -12.30 9.98 -3.75
C GLU A 107 -13.25 10.35 -2.61
N LYS A 108 -14.29 9.55 -2.45
CA LYS A 108 -15.25 9.72 -1.35
C LYS A 108 -15.20 8.49 -0.45
N LEU A 109 -14.75 8.69 0.77
CA LEU A 109 -14.74 7.67 1.79
C LEU A 109 -16.10 7.68 2.51
N LYS A 110 -16.74 6.52 2.57
CA LYS A 110 -17.95 6.34 3.36
C LYS A 110 -17.62 6.29 4.86
N SER A 111 -18.56 6.65 5.70
CA SER A 111 -18.39 6.56 7.15
C SER A 111 -17.93 5.18 7.60
N GLY A 112 -16.85 5.12 8.39
CA GLY A 112 -16.24 3.90 8.89
C GLY A 112 -15.39 3.12 7.88
N SER A 113 -15.19 3.65 6.65
CA SER A 113 -14.30 3.03 5.68
C SER A 113 -12.83 3.31 5.98
N GLU A 114 -11.97 2.37 5.58
CA GLU A 114 -10.51 2.45 5.67
C GLU A 114 -9.89 2.04 4.34
N ILE A 115 -8.87 2.76 3.88
CA ILE A 115 -8.14 2.44 2.65
C ILE A 115 -6.62 2.54 2.86
N PHE A 116 -5.85 1.84 2.05
CA PHE A 116 -4.52 2.31 1.67
C PHE A 116 -4.61 3.07 0.36
N GLN A 117 -3.92 4.20 0.30
CA GLN A 117 -3.52 4.82 -0.95
C GLN A 117 -2.01 4.72 -1.07
N ILE A 118 -1.55 3.99 -2.09
CA ILE A 118 -0.13 3.69 -2.29
C ILE A 118 0.26 4.15 -3.68
N TRP A 119 1.35 4.92 -3.77
CA TRP A 119 1.88 5.36 -5.05
C TRP A 119 3.15 4.62 -5.36
N PHE A 120 3.16 3.99 -6.51
CA PHE A 120 4.35 3.40 -7.08
C PHE A 120 5.00 4.38 -8.06
N ASP A 121 6.32 4.29 -8.12
CA ASP A 121 7.18 5.13 -8.94
C ASP A 121 7.67 4.29 -10.15
N PRO A 122 6.95 4.32 -11.28
CA PRO A 122 7.36 3.61 -12.49
C PRO A 122 8.53 4.33 -13.15
N ASN A 123 9.00 3.84 -14.31
CA ASN A 123 9.92 4.63 -15.13
C ASN A 123 9.27 5.96 -15.55
N ILE A 124 9.48 6.99 -14.73
CA ILE A 124 8.81 8.30 -14.89
C ILE A 124 9.10 8.94 -16.24
N GLN A 125 10.28 8.65 -16.82
CA GLN A 125 10.66 9.18 -18.13
C GLN A 125 9.82 8.60 -19.28
N GLU A 126 9.30 7.40 -19.09
CA GLU A 126 8.39 6.75 -20.05
C GLU A 126 6.93 7.05 -19.71
N SER A 127 6.54 6.92 -18.45
CA SER A 127 5.16 7.08 -18.01
C SER A 127 4.58 8.45 -18.36
N LEU A 128 5.40 9.52 -18.29
CA LEU A 128 4.99 10.87 -18.64
C LEU A 128 4.56 11.06 -20.11
N TYR A 129 4.83 10.10 -20.99
CA TYR A 129 4.44 10.12 -22.40
C TYR A 129 3.30 9.17 -22.73
N ILE A 130 2.81 8.39 -21.77
CA ILE A 130 1.70 7.44 -21.93
C ILE A 130 0.39 8.11 -21.52
N ASN A 131 -0.72 7.77 -22.18
CA ASN A 131 -2.02 8.24 -21.74
C ASN A 131 -2.39 7.61 -20.40
N ALA A 132 -3.09 8.37 -19.56
CA ALA A 132 -3.60 7.82 -18.30
C ALA A 132 -4.53 6.63 -18.57
N SER A 133 -4.53 5.68 -17.64
CA SER A 133 -5.43 4.54 -17.62
C SER A 133 -5.99 4.28 -16.23
N TYR A 134 -7.08 3.52 -16.17
CA TYR A 134 -7.81 3.18 -14.97
C TYR A 134 -8.29 1.74 -15.04
N ASN A 135 -8.09 0.98 -13.98
CA ASN A 135 -8.57 -0.38 -13.84
C ASN A 135 -9.05 -0.66 -12.39
N ASP A 136 -10.15 -1.41 -12.27
CA ASP A 136 -10.65 -1.97 -11.02
C ASP A 136 -10.49 -3.48 -11.02
N PHE A 137 -10.05 -4.01 -9.87
CA PHE A 137 -9.92 -5.43 -9.60
C PHE A 137 -10.82 -5.78 -8.42
N LYS A 138 -11.69 -6.76 -8.61
CA LYS A 138 -12.63 -7.15 -7.56
C LYS A 138 -12.02 -8.19 -6.61
N SER A 139 -12.31 -8.08 -5.34
CA SER A 139 -11.76 -8.94 -4.28
C SER A 139 -11.90 -10.44 -4.57
N LYS A 140 -13.00 -10.86 -5.21
CA LYS A 140 -13.27 -12.25 -5.61
C LYS A 140 -12.37 -12.77 -6.73
N GLU A 141 -11.61 -11.90 -7.39
CA GLU A 141 -10.67 -12.26 -8.48
C GLU A 141 -9.29 -12.63 -7.93
N PHE A 142 -9.01 -12.29 -6.68
CA PHE A 142 -7.75 -12.59 -6.03
C PHE A 142 -7.68 -14.04 -5.54
N LEU A 143 -6.49 -14.63 -5.69
CA LEU A 143 -6.25 -16.00 -5.24
C LEU A 143 -6.17 -16.05 -3.71
N LEU A 144 -7.04 -16.85 -3.09
CA LEU A 144 -7.02 -17.14 -1.66
C LEU A 144 -6.49 -18.56 -1.42
N GLU A 145 -5.44 -18.67 -0.64
CA GLU A 145 -4.82 -19.92 -0.21
C GLU A 145 -4.91 -20.05 1.32
N SER A 146 -5.11 -21.28 1.81
CA SER A 146 -5.13 -21.56 3.26
C SER A 146 -4.23 -22.75 3.58
N TYR A 147 -3.28 -22.56 4.47
CA TYR A 147 -2.32 -23.60 4.89
C TYR A 147 -1.79 -23.35 6.30
N ALA A 148 -1.63 -24.38 7.10
CA ALA A 148 -0.95 -24.35 8.41
C ALA A 148 -1.34 -23.17 9.33
N GLY A 149 -2.63 -22.78 9.32
CA GLY A 149 -3.12 -21.67 10.15
C GLY A 149 -2.86 -20.28 9.53
N VAL A 150 -2.44 -20.22 8.27
CA VAL A 150 -2.26 -18.98 7.50
C VAL A 150 -3.30 -18.95 6.39
N GLU A 151 -3.94 -17.82 6.19
CA GLU A 151 -4.69 -17.48 4.98
C GLU A 151 -3.87 -16.40 4.23
N LYS A 152 -3.61 -16.63 2.95
CA LYS A 152 -2.87 -15.75 2.07
C LYS A 152 -3.76 -15.34 0.90
N THR A 153 -3.99 -14.06 0.74
CA THR A 153 -4.58 -13.47 -0.46
C THR A 153 -3.47 -12.92 -1.34
N THR A 154 -3.37 -13.41 -2.57
CA THR A 154 -2.46 -12.88 -3.58
C THR A 154 -3.18 -11.83 -4.40
N ILE A 155 -2.83 -10.55 -4.22
CA ILE A 155 -3.39 -9.41 -4.95
C ILE A 155 -2.60 -9.19 -6.24
N SER A 156 -1.27 -9.25 -6.16
CA SER A 156 -0.38 -9.16 -7.32
C SER A 156 0.87 -10.01 -7.12
N ASN A 157 1.29 -10.73 -8.16
CA ASN A 157 2.56 -11.44 -8.23
C ASN A 157 2.97 -11.62 -9.70
N GLU A 158 4.05 -12.36 -9.97
CA GLU A 158 4.55 -12.60 -11.33
C GLU A 158 3.54 -13.28 -12.27
N MET A 159 2.59 -14.05 -11.73
CA MET A 159 1.61 -14.82 -12.52
C MET A 159 0.25 -14.11 -12.62
N ASN A 160 -0.15 -13.37 -11.59
CA ASN A 160 -1.41 -12.66 -11.52
C ASN A 160 -1.11 -11.20 -11.13
N GLN A 161 -1.04 -10.31 -12.09
CA GLN A 161 -0.69 -8.93 -11.88
C GLN A 161 -1.92 -8.04 -11.95
N ILE A 162 -2.09 -7.17 -10.95
CA ILE A 162 -2.79 -5.92 -11.17
C ILE A 162 -1.91 -5.09 -12.12
N ASP A 163 -2.53 -4.36 -13.03
CA ASP A 163 -1.86 -3.67 -14.15
C ASP A 163 -0.91 -2.55 -13.67
N LEU A 164 0.33 -2.90 -13.26
CA LEU A 164 1.39 -1.98 -12.85
C LEU A 164 2.57 -2.04 -13.82
N ASP A 165 3.15 -0.86 -14.13
CA ASP A 165 4.39 -0.72 -14.90
C ASP A 165 5.62 -0.67 -13.98
N SER A 166 5.42 -0.49 -12.68
CA SER A 166 6.50 -0.49 -11.68
C SER A 166 7.11 -1.88 -11.53
N ASP A 167 8.45 -1.95 -11.60
CA ASP A 167 9.21 -3.19 -11.58
C ASP A 167 8.94 -4.06 -10.35
N GLY A 168 8.70 -5.36 -10.57
CA GLY A 168 8.82 -6.43 -9.58
C GLY A 168 7.91 -6.31 -8.36
N ILE A 169 6.85 -5.50 -8.42
CA ILE A 169 5.90 -5.32 -7.32
C ILE A 169 5.08 -6.58 -7.15
N GLN A 170 5.08 -7.10 -5.91
CA GLN A 170 4.17 -8.16 -5.49
C GLN A 170 3.39 -7.70 -4.25
N ILE A 171 2.12 -8.05 -4.15
CA ILE A 171 1.22 -7.55 -3.10
C ILE A 171 0.42 -8.71 -2.52
N PHE A 172 0.48 -8.84 -1.21
CA PHE A 172 -0.17 -9.90 -0.46
C PHE A 172 -0.88 -9.36 0.77
N GLN A 173 -1.92 -10.08 1.16
CA GLN A 173 -2.51 -9.94 2.49
C GLN A 173 -2.46 -11.30 3.18
N TYR A 174 -2.07 -11.31 4.45
CA TYR A 174 -2.03 -12.52 5.26
C TYR A 174 -2.88 -12.37 6.51
N SER A 175 -3.53 -13.48 6.88
CA SER A 175 -4.16 -13.66 8.19
C SER A 175 -3.52 -14.86 8.88
N PHE A 176 -2.95 -14.63 10.05
CA PHE A 176 -2.29 -15.66 10.84
C PHE A 176 -3.16 -16.00 12.05
N LYS A 177 -3.48 -17.29 12.26
CA LYS A 177 -3.97 -17.78 13.56
C LYS A 177 -2.89 -17.64 14.62
N ASP A 178 -3.30 -17.59 15.87
CA ASP A 178 -2.33 -17.54 17.00
C ASP A 178 -1.36 -18.72 16.92
N GLY A 179 -0.06 -18.44 17.03
CA GLY A 179 0.99 -19.44 16.91
C GLY A 179 2.26 -18.94 16.20
N VAL A 180 3.15 -19.87 15.95
CA VAL A 180 4.41 -19.63 15.24
C VAL A 180 4.29 -20.06 13.80
N HIS A 181 4.68 -19.21 12.89
CA HIS A 181 4.61 -19.43 11.45
C HIS A 181 5.96 -19.10 10.80
N ASP A 182 6.31 -19.87 9.80
CA ASP A 182 7.45 -19.54 8.93
C ASP A 182 7.01 -18.59 7.83
N HIS A 183 7.76 -17.52 7.59
CA HIS A 183 7.53 -16.57 6.52
C HIS A 183 8.79 -16.45 5.65
N SER A 184 8.63 -16.65 4.34
CA SER A 184 9.73 -16.59 3.39
C SER A 184 10.02 -15.15 3.01
N ILE A 185 11.29 -14.77 3.04
CA ILE A 185 11.80 -13.48 2.62
C ILE A 185 12.74 -13.71 1.43
N ASN A 186 12.66 -12.84 0.44
CA ASN A 186 13.61 -12.81 -0.67
C ASN A 186 14.61 -11.67 -0.45
N ASP A 187 15.85 -12.00 -0.16
CA ASP A 187 16.94 -11.05 0.15
C ASP A 187 17.35 -10.12 -1.02
N LEU A 188 16.73 -10.27 -2.19
CA LEU A 188 16.87 -9.36 -3.34
C LEU A 188 15.78 -8.27 -3.38
N PHE A 189 14.83 -8.31 -2.43
CA PHE A 189 13.67 -7.44 -2.37
C PHE A 189 13.51 -6.84 -0.98
N TYR A 190 12.90 -5.67 -0.92
CA TYR A 190 12.30 -5.16 0.31
C TYR A 190 10.96 -5.85 0.54
N HIS A 191 10.75 -6.31 1.75
CA HIS A 191 9.46 -6.76 2.26
C HIS A 191 8.90 -5.68 3.17
N SER A 192 7.92 -4.96 2.67
CA SER A 192 7.27 -3.82 3.33
C SER A 192 5.96 -4.29 3.94
N ILE A 193 5.90 -4.39 5.26
CA ILE A 193 4.79 -5.01 6.00
C ILE A 193 4.09 -3.97 6.86
N PHE A 194 2.77 -3.85 6.72
CA PHE A 194 1.91 -3.07 7.59
C PHE A 194 1.03 -3.99 8.44
N ILE A 195 0.98 -3.77 9.75
CA ILE A 195 0.15 -4.56 10.67
C ILE A 195 -1.28 -4.01 10.66
N LEU A 196 -2.21 -4.74 10.06
CA LEU A 196 -3.62 -4.37 9.98
C LEU A 196 -4.37 -4.62 11.29
N SER A 197 -4.07 -5.74 11.96
CA SER A 197 -4.69 -6.12 13.24
C SER A 197 -3.84 -7.13 13.99
N GLY A 198 -4.13 -7.31 15.29
CA GLY A 198 -3.42 -8.25 16.14
C GLY A 198 -2.01 -7.80 16.49
N THR A 199 -1.15 -8.77 16.80
CA THR A 199 0.25 -8.55 17.21
C THR A 199 1.15 -9.57 16.53
N LEU A 200 2.28 -9.11 16.04
CA LEU A 200 3.32 -9.93 15.45
C LEU A 200 4.62 -9.78 16.24
N ASN A 201 5.24 -10.89 16.62
CA ASN A 201 6.59 -10.88 17.18
C ASN A 201 7.53 -11.49 16.15
N ILE A 202 8.62 -10.79 15.87
CA ILE A 202 9.72 -11.27 15.03
C ILE A 202 10.98 -11.08 15.85
N GLU A 203 11.72 -12.14 16.11
CA GLU A 203 12.85 -12.12 17.05
C GLU A 203 12.42 -11.52 18.40
N ASP A 204 13.15 -10.55 18.92
CA ASP A 204 12.87 -9.86 20.19
C ASP A 204 12.00 -8.59 20.01
N GLN A 205 11.46 -8.34 18.81
CA GLN A 205 10.66 -7.16 18.51
C GLN A 205 9.17 -7.49 18.45
N VAL A 206 8.37 -6.61 19.03
CA VAL A 206 6.89 -6.68 19.02
C VAL A 206 6.32 -5.62 18.11
N PHE A 207 5.43 -6.03 17.22
CA PHE A 207 4.74 -5.16 16.26
C PHE A 207 3.22 -5.24 16.48
N SER A 208 2.55 -4.11 16.43
CA SER A 208 1.12 -3.97 16.69
C SER A 208 0.42 -3.23 15.56
N LYS A 209 -0.92 -3.20 15.60
CA LYS A 209 -1.74 -2.48 14.59
C LYS A 209 -1.19 -1.07 14.31
N GLY A 210 -0.94 -0.79 13.04
CA GLY A 210 -0.44 0.48 12.53
C GLY A 210 1.08 0.57 12.44
N ASP A 211 1.84 -0.38 13.00
CA ASP A 211 3.29 -0.43 12.80
C ASP A 211 3.61 -0.81 11.35
N PHE A 212 4.69 -0.22 10.82
CA PHE A 212 5.25 -0.51 9.52
C PHE A 212 6.65 -1.12 9.68
N ILE A 213 6.97 -2.12 8.88
CA ILE A 213 8.19 -2.91 8.98
C ILE A 213 8.83 -3.01 7.60
N ILE A 214 10.14 -2.88 7.54
CA ILE A 214 10.94 -3.21 6.34
C ILE A 214 11.91 -4.33 6.69
N ILE A 215 11.95 -5.36 5.83
CA ILE A 215 12.88 -6.48 5.91
C ILE A 215 13.57 -6.60 4.54
N ASP A 216 14.90 -6.62 4.51
CA ASP A 216 15.70 -6.57 3.28
C ASP A 216 16.88 -7.55 3.20
N SER A 217 17.09 -8.39 4.20
CA SER A 217 18.32 -9.19 4.29
C SER A 217 18.19 -10.59 4.86
N GLU A 218 16.99 -11.01 5.23
CA GLU A 218 16.73 -12.35 5.74
C GLU A 218 16.16 -13.25 4.64
N LYS A 219 16.43 -14.56 4.71
CA LYS A 219 15.85 -15.54 3.77
C LYS A 219 14.56 -16.19 4.28
N LYS A 220 14.43 -16.25 5.60
CA LYS A 220 13.28 -16.85 6.29
C LYS A 220 13.23 -16.30 7.70
N ILE A 221 12.06 -15.89 8.12
CA ILE A 221 11.82 -15.44 9.49
C ILE A 221 10.74 -16.28 10.14
N GLN A 222 10.82 -16.43 11.46
CA GLN A 222 9.73 -16.95 12.27
C GLN A 222 8.89 -15.81 12.81
N LEU A 223 7.59 -15.86 12.53
CA LEU A 223 6.59 -14.93 13.02
C LEU A 223 5.81 -15.60 14.16
N SER A 224 5.73 -14.95 15.32
CA SER A 224 4.80 -15.38 16.37
C SER A 224 3.59 -14.44 16.35
N ALA A 225 2.47 -14.94 15.83
CA ALA A 225 1.22 -14.19 15.71
C ALA A 225 0.34 -14.36 16.93
N LYS A 226 -0.33 -13.30 17.38
CA LYS A 226 -1.33 -13.28 18.45
C LYS A 226 -2.54 -12.43 18.04
N ASN A 227 -3.71 -12.80 18.60
CA ASN A 227 -4.98 -12.10 18.36
C ASN A 227 -5.39 -12.09 16.90
N ASN A 228 -5.21 -13.22 16.19
CA ASN A 228 -5.49 -13.37 14.75
C ASN A 228 -4.87 -12.22 13.94
N CYS A 229 -3.57 -12.17 13.92
CA CYS A 229 -2.80 -11.10 13.29
C CYS A 229 -3.05 -11.05 11.77
N LYS A 230 -3.34 -9.86 11.26
CA LYS A 230 -3.43 -9.61 9.82
C LYS A 230 -2.36 -8.61 9.41
N ILE A 231 -1.72 -8.90 8.27
CA ILE A 231 -0.72 -8.01 7.68
C ILE A 231 -1.04 -7.75 6.21
N PHE A 232 -0.57 -6.61 5.72
CA PHE A 232 -0.50 -6.28 4.30
C PHE A 232 0.96 -6.15 3.93
N GLU A 233 1.40 -6.85 2.89
CA GLU A 233 2.79 -6.92 2.47
C GLU A 233 2.94 -6.50 1.02
N ILE A 234 3.89 -5.60 0.78
CA ILE A 234 4.39 -5.29 -0.56
C ILE A 234 5.85 -5.73 -0.64
N ILE A 235 6.15 -6.49 -1.67
CA ILE A 235 7.50 -6.87 -2.05
C ILE A 235 7.90 -5.98 -3.24
N SER A 236 9.03 -5.28 -3.11
CA SER A 236 9.56 -4.40 -4.14
C SER A 236 11.07 -4.62 -4.32
N PRO A 237 11.64 -4.48 -5.54
CA PRO A 237 13.05 -4.75 -5.76
C PRO A 237 13.93 -3.79 -4.96
N ILE A 238 15.05 -4.27 -4.38
CA ILE A 238 16.01 -3.37 -3.71
C ILE A 238 16.50 -2.31 -4.69
N LYS A 239 16.65 -2.68 -5.95
CA LYS A 239 17.07 -1.77 -7.01
C LYS A 239 16.20 -1.98 -8.26
N PRO A 240 15.28 -1.06 -8.55
CA PRO A 240 14.53 -1.05 -9.81
C PRO A 240 15.46 -0.98 -11.03
N SER A 241 15.00 -1.45 -12.19
CA SER A 241 15.78 -1.42 -13.44
C SER A 241 15.98 -0.01 -14.01
N TYR A 242 15.27 0.96 -13.47
CA TYR A 242 15.31 2.38 -13.84
C TYR A 242 15.60 3.26 -12.62
N LYS A 243 15.93 4.54 -12.87
CA LYS A 243 16.00 5.53 -11.78
C LYS A 243 14.60 6.03 -11.44
N THR A 244 14.24 5.88 -10.18
CA THR A 244 12.96 6.38 -9.65
C THR A 244 12.95 7.91 -9.61
N TYR A 245 11.75 8.49 -9.53
CA TYR A 245 11.58 9.94 -9.34
C TYR A 245 12.27 10.41 -8.05
N ALA A 246 12.14 9.62 -6.98
CA ALA A 246 12.75 9.91 -5.70
C ALA A 246 14.28 10.00 -5.79
N GLU A 247 14.94 9.08 -6.52
CA GLU A 247 16.40 9.12 -6.75
C GLU A 247 16.81 10.31 -7.61
N VAL A 248 16.07 10.60 -8.70
CA VAL A 248 16.39 11.71 -9.60
C VAL A 248 16.29 13.06 -8.92
N HIS A 249 15.34 13.22 -8.00
CA HIS A 249 15.07 14.49 -7.32
C HIS A 249 15.63 14.56 -5.89
N ASN A 250 16.40 13.56 -5.46
CA ASN A 250 17.02 13.48 -4.12
C ASN A 250 16.00 13.66 -2.99
N VAL A 251 14.86 12.97 -3.08
CA VAL A 251 13.78 12.99 -2.08
C VAL A 251 13.77 11.74 -1.18
N ASN A 252 14.84 10.94 -1.22
CA ASN A 252 15.06 9.72 -0.43
C ASN A 252 15.56 10.04 0.98
#